data_dbd8d42cf843a7439f9715e795dbcb5d
#
_entry.id   dbd8d42cf843a7439f9715e795dbcb5d
#
_cell.length_a   1.000
_cell.length_b   1.000
_cell.length_c   1.000
_cell.angle_alpha   90.00
_cell.angle_beta   90.00
_cell.angle_gamma   90.00
#
_symmetry.space_group_name_H-M   'P 1'
#
loop_
_entity.id
_entity.type
_entity.pdbx_description
1 polymer ?
#
loop_
_entity_poly.entity_id
_entity_poly.type
_entity_poly.pdbx_seq_one_letter_code
_entity_poly.pdbx_strand_id
1 'polypeptide(L)'
;MSYCRFEGTLAELRACLWDVEEHADGNAEYPVSDREINCYTDMVAAFFNHMQEMGYLDWDVKLDLDALKQVSDEMRKGSEDEA
;
A
#
# COMPACT_ATOMS: atom_id res chain seq x y z
N MET A 1 10.01 16.70 25.31
CA MET A 1 10.27 16.23 23.97
C MET A 1 8.97 16.14 23.18
N SER A 2 9.00 16.72 22.03
CA SER A 2 7.85 16.64 21.17
C SER A 2 7.71 15.24 20.59
N TYR A 3 6.51 14.75 20.52
CA TYR A 3 6.28 13.39 20.07
C TYR A 3 5.37 13.43 18.84
N CYS A 4 5.95 13.19 17.69
CA CYS A 4 5.25 13.35 16.41
C CYS A 4 5.06 12.02 15.69
N ARG A 5 4.73 10.98 16.46
CA ARG A 5 4.59 9.65 15.87
C ARG A 5 3.53 9.62 14.76
N PHE A 6 2.36 10.18 15.06
CA PHE A 6 1.28 10.12 14.07
C PHE A 6 1.59 11.03 12.89
N GLU A 7 2.11 12.20 13.16
CA GLU A 7 2.44 13.14 12.09
C GLU A 7 3.53 12.56 11.18
N GLY A 8 4.59 12.03 11.78
CA GLY A 8 5.68 11.44 11.02
C GLY A 8 5.22 10.24 10.22
N THR A 9 4.40 9.38 10.84
CA THR A 9 3.90 8.20 10.16
C THR A 9 2.98 8.58 9.01
N LEU A 10 2.16 9.62 9.20
CA LEU A 10 1.27 10.07 8.14
C LEU A 10 2.06 10.58 6.94
N ALA A 11 3.13 11.32 7.19
CA ALA A 11 3.95 11.84 6.10
C ALA A 11 4.58 10.69 5.32
N GLU A 12 5.09 9.68 6.04
CA GLU A 12 5.67 8.52 5.39
C GLU A 12 4.62 7.73 4.64
N LEU A 13 3.44 7.60 5.22
CA LEU A 13 2.35 6.88 4.57
C LEU A 13 1.95 7.58 3.27
N ARG A 14 1.84 8.89 3.30
CA ARG A 14 1.46 9.62 2.09
C ARG A 14 2.49 9.44 0.99
N ALA A 15 3.77 9.43 1.35
CA ALA A 15 4.82 9.19 0.38
C ALA A 15 4.70 7.79 -0.20
N CYS A 16 4.43 6.81 0.65
CA CYS A 16 4.26 5.44 0.19
C CYS A 16 3.07 5.30 -0.75
N LEU A 17 1.97 5.94 -0.40
CA LEU A 17 0.77 5.85 -1.24
C LEU A 17 1.00 6.53 -2.59
N TRP A 18 1.74 7.63 -2.58
CA TRP A 18 2.10 8.29 -3.83
C TRP A 18 2.90 7.35 -4.72
N ASP A 19 3.87 6.64 -4.13
CA ASP A 19 4.68 5.70 -4.90
C ASP A 19 3.82 4.61 -5.52
N VAL A 20 2.85 4.09 -4.74
CA VAL A 20 1.97 3.05 -5.26
C VAL A 20 1.15 3.58 -6.44
N GLU A 21 0.66 4.81 -6.33
CA GLU A 21 -0.15 5.39 -7.39
C GLU A 21 0.69 5.61 -8.65
N GLU A 22 1.94 6.00 -8.49
CA GLU A 22 2.82 6.17 -9.64
C GLU A 22 3.06 4.85 -10.35
N HIS A 23 3.21 3.78 -9.61
CA HIS A 23 3.38 2.45 -10.21
C HIS A 23 2.10 2.00 -10.91
N ALA A 24 0.96 2.26 -10.30
CA ALA A 24 -0.32 1.87 -10.88
C ALA A 24 -0.58 2.61 -12.19
N ASP A 25 -0.11 3.85 -12.27
CA ASP A 25 -0.27 4.66 -13.49
C ASP A 25 0.78 4.38 -14.54
N GLY A 26 1.77 3.56 -14.21
CA GLY A 26 2.83 3.25 -15.15
C GLY A 26 3.90 4.32 -15.25
N ASN A 27 3.91 5.25 -14.31
CA ASN A 27 4.84 6.37 -14.34
C ASN A 27 6.09 6.14 -13.52
N ALA A 28 6.12 5.06 -12.73
CA ALA A 28 7.26 4.81 -11.85
C ALA A 28 8.46 4.37 -12.66
N GLU A 29 9.63 4.80 -12.23
CA GLU A 29 10.87 4.49 -12.92
C GLU A 29 11.52 3.22 -12.44
N TYR A 30 11.17 2.77 -11.24
CA TYR A 30 11.83 1.63 -10.63
C TYR A 30 10.83 0.55 -10.28
N PRO A 31 11.21 -0.71 -10.48
CA PRO A 31 10.36 -1.81 -10.02
C PRO A 31 10.41 -1.90 -8.50
N VAL A 32 9.37 -2.47 -7.95
CA VAL A 32 9.28 -2.68 -6.50
C VAL A 32 9.60 -4.14 -6.23
N SER A 33 10.46 -4.40 -5.25
CA SER A 33 10.83 -5.76 -4.91
C SER A 33 9.64 -6.50 -4.31
N ASP A 34 9.67 -7.83 -4.40
CA ASP A 34 8.61 -8.65 -3.81
C ASP A 34 8.48 -8.40 -2.33
N ARG A 35 9.59 -8.19 -1.65
CA ARG A 35 9.55 -7.92 -0.22
C ARG A 35 8.77 -6.65 0.09
N GLU A 36 9.00 -5.60 -0.68
CA GLU A 36 8.30 -4.34 -0.47
C GLU A 36 6.82 -4.48 -0.82
N ILE A 37 6.50 -5.25 -1.85
CA ILE A 37 5.11 -5.48 -2.21
C ILE A 37 4.40 -6.22 -1.10
N ASN A 38 5.04 -7.23 -0.52
CA ASN A 38 4.45 -7.96 0.60
C ASN A 38 4.23 -7.04 1.80
N CYS A 39 5.16 -6.14 2.06
CA CYS A 39 5.00 -5.18 3.13
C CYS A 39 3.82 -4.25 2.87
N TYR A 40 3.65 -3.83 1.64
CA TYR A 40 2.53 -2.98 1.29
C TYR A 40 1.21 -3.70 1.50
N THR A 41 1.09 -4.94 1.03
CA THR A 41 -0.16 -5.68 1.20
C THR A 41 -0.45 -5.95 2.66
N ASP A 42 0.58 -6.24 3.45
CA ASP A 42 0.41 -6.44 4.89
C ASP A 42 -0.04 -5.15 5.56
N MET A 43 0.49 -4.02 5.11
CA MET A 43 0.12 -2.72 5.67
C MET A 43 -1.35 -2.42 5.38
N VAL A 44 -1.81 -2.68 4.17
CA VAL A 44 -3.20 -2.46 3.81
C VAL A 44 -4.10 -3.33 4.68
N ALA A 45 -3.74 -4.60 4.84
CA ALA A 45 -4.55 -5.51 5.66
C ALA A 45 -4.57 -5.05 7.12
N ALA A 46 -3.43 -4.58 7.62
CA ALA A 46 -3.35 -4.14 9.01
C ALA A 46 -4.24 -2.93 9.26
N PHE A 47 -4.22 -1.97 8.34
CA PHE A 47 -5.08 -0.80 8.47
C PHE A 47 -6.56 -1.18 8.36
N PHE A 48 -6.88 -2.07 7.46
CA PHE A 48 -8.25 -2.51 7.28
C PHE A 48 -8.77 -3.15 8.56
N ASN A 49 -7.98 -4.07 9.13
CA ASN A 49 -8.36 -4.72 10.38
C ASN A 49 -8.48 -3.73 11.52
N HIS A 50 -7.55 -2.80 11.59
CA HIS A 50 -7.56 -1.79 12.63
C HIS A 50 -8.84 -0.97 12.58
N MET A 51 -9.23 -0.55 11.40
CA MET A 51 -10.42 0.26 11.24
C MET A 51 -11.68 -0.49 11.68
N GLN A 52 -11.73 -1.78 11.39
CA GLN A 52 -12.86 -2.59 11.81
C GLN A 52 -12.88 -2.77 13.33
N GLU A 53 -11.72 -3.03 13.92
CA GLU A 53 -11.63 -3.23 15.37
C GLU A 53 -12.00 -1.98 16.14
N MET A 54 -11.67 -0.82 15.59
CA MET A 54 -11.98 0.43 16.26
C MET A 54 -13.39 0.92 16.00
N GLY A 55 -14.12 0.23 15.14
CA GLY A 55 -15.48 0.61 14.83
C GLY A 55 -15.59 1.71 13.78
N TYR A 56 -14.50 2.03 13.10
CA TYR A 56 -14.55 3.03 12.04
C TYR A 56 -15.15 2.45 10.76
N LEU A 57 -15.14 1.14 10.64
CA LEU A 57 -15.56 0.47 9.43
C LEU A 57 -16.40 -0.75 9.83
N ASP A 58 -17.52 -0.95 9.16
CA ASP A 58 -18.39 -2.07 9.46
C ASP A 58 -17.72 -3.40 9.13
N TRP A 59 -18.08 -4.43 9.89
CA TRP A 59 -17.54 -5.76 9.65
C TRP A 59 -18.05 -6.37 8.34
N ASP A 60 -19.13 -5.81 7.80
CA ASP A 60 -19.67 -6.28 6.53
C ASP A 60 -18.83 -5.87 5.34
N VAL A 61 -18.02 -4.86 5.51
CA VAL A 61 -17.16 -4.38 4.44
C VAL A 61 -15.99 -5.34 4.28
N LYS A 62 -15.68 -5.69 3.07
CA LYS A 62 -14.58 -6.60 2.78
C LYS A 62 -13.54 -5.94 1.91
N LEU A 63 -12.29 -6.30 2.16
CA LEU A 63 -11.18 -5.82 1.35
C LEU A 63 -11.25 -6.50 -0.02
N ASP A 64 -11.11 -5.69 -1.06
CA ASP A 64 -11.10 -6.22 -2.43
C ASP A 64 -9.72 -6.78 -2.73
N LEU A 65 -9.56 -8.07 -2.51
CA LEU A 65 -8.26 -8.73 -2.67
C LEU A 65 -7.83 -8.79 -4.12
N ASP A 66 -8.80 -8.85 -5.04
CA ASP A 66 -8.48 -8.87 -6.46
C ASP A 66 -7.86 -7.54 -6.90
N ALA A 67 -8.42 -6.44 -6.43
CA ALA A 67 -7.86 -5.13 -6.76
C ALA A 67 -6.47 -4.97 -6.17
N LEU A 68 -6.29 -5.44 -4.94
CA LEU A 68 -4.99 -5.36 -4.28
C LEU A 68 -3.95 -6.18 -5.03
N LYS A 69 -4.32 -7.37 -5.47
CA LYS A 69 -3.42 -8.22 -6.23
C LYS A 69 -3.07 -7.56 -7.56
N GLN A 70 -4.04 -6.94 -8.19
CA GLN A 70 -3.81 -6.30 -9.47
C GLN A 70 -2.79 -5.18 -9.36
N VAL A 71 -2.91 -4.36 -8.32
CA VAL A 71 -1.96 -3.29 -8.10
C VAL A 71 -0.57 -3.87 -7.78
N SER A 72 -0.54 -4.94 -7.00
CA SER A 72 0.73 -5.59 -6.67
C SER A 72 1.41 -6.10 -7.93
N ASP A 73 0.64 -6.67 -8.84
CA ASP A 73 1.19 -7.16 -10.10
C ASP A 73 1.74 -6.03 -10.95
N GLU A 74 1.07 -4.87 -10.94
CA GLU A 74 1.55 -3.72 -11.68
C GLU A 74 2.87 -3.22 -11.13
N MET A 75 3.01 -3.23 -9.80
CA MET A 75 4.26 -2.81 -9.19
C MET A 75 5.39 -3.76 -9.54
N ARG A 76 5.07 -5.06 -9.62
CA ARG A 76 6.06 -6.07 -9.97
C ARG A 76 6.44 -5.99 -11.44
N LYS A 77 5.51 -5.56 -12.25
CA LYS A 77 5.66 -5.53 -13.68
C LYS A 77 6.79 -4.63 -14.16
N GLY A 78 7.10 -3.62 -13.33
CA GLY A 78 8.17 -2.72 -13.68
C GLY A 78 9.48 -3.43 -13.90
N SER A 79 9.70 -4.56 -13.24
CA SER A 79 10.94 -5.31 -13.38
C SER A 79 10.94 -6.20 -14.62
N GLU A 80 9.79 -6.43 -15.21
CA GLU A 80 9.67 -7.31 -16.37
C GLU A 80 9.65 -6.58 -17.68
N ASP A 81 9.49 -5.29 -17.63
CA ASP A 81 9.41 -4.49 -18.84
C ASP A 81 10.65 -4.57 -19.69
N GLU A 82 11.72 -4.95 -19.05
CA GLU A 82 12.98 -5.03 -19.74
C GLU A 82 13.05 -6.15 -20.75
N ALA A 83 12.26 -7.13 -20.50
CA ALA A 83 12.30 -8.37 -21.29
C ALA A 83 11.86 -8.16 -22.72
#